data_5ed196dfc2ffd23ec0bdf30c3bd3b2f5
#
_entry.id   5ed196dfc2ffd23ec0bdf30c3bd3b2f5
#
_cell.length_a   1.000
_cell.length_b   1.000
_cell.length_c   1.000
_cell.angle_alpha   90.00
_cell.angle_beta   90.00
_cell.angle_gamma   90.00
#
_symmetry.space_group_name_H-M   'P 1'
#
loop_
_entity.id
_entity.type
_entity.pdbx_description
1 polymer ?
#
loop_
_entity_poly.entity_id
_entity_poly.type
_entity_poly.pdbx_seq_one_letter_code
_entity_poly.pdbx_strand_id
1 'polypeptide(L)'
;GMVAAILDGGDATWINFYGSDGTLIAENQTHLADPGYPLDVAVSDSGDIMMVAYQFVDGSETTSYVAFYNFGDVGQSEDDRIVSGYTYDGVVIPQIMYLDGNRSAAIRDDGFTLYKGSQIPKEVETIKVDKEIVSTFYDDNIIGLVFKNGDKDKPYTMRGYSTDGSLKFEKKFNIPYTTIKASGGNILLYNSSQISVMNSRGVEKYSGTVDGTISDFIKTGWNRYLLVLDNGVDVIKLS
;
A
#
# COMPACT_ATOMS: atom_id res chain seq x y z
N GLY A 1 -5.32 -17.40 3.88
CA GLY A 1 -4.57 -16.82 2.77
C GLY A 1 -3.08 -17.16 2.86
N MET A 2 -2.35 -16.93 1.79
CA MET A 2 -0.88 -17.02 1.77
C MET A 2 -0.25 -15.82 2.49
N VAL A 3 0.95 -15.98 3.01
CA VAL A 3 1.66 -14.91 3.73
C VAL A 3 3.11 -14.86 3.25
N ALA A 4 3.61 -13.66 2.98
CA ALA A 4 5.03 -13.43 2.77
C ALA A 4 5.58 -12.59 3.93
N ALA A 5 6.81 -12.87 4.35
CA ALA A 5 7.48 -12.17 5.44
C ALA A 5 8.93 -11.84 5.05
N ILE A 6 9.33 -10.60 5.31
CA ILE A 6 10.72 -10.16 5.22
C ILE A 6 11.36 -10.38 6.60
N LEU A 7 12.46 -11.12 6.64
CA LEU A 7 13.23 -11.41 7.83
C LEU A 7 14.63 -10.80 7.70
N ASP A 8 14.93 -9.79 8.50
CA ASP A 8 16.24 -9.14 8.55
C ASP A 8 17.16 -9.90 9.51
N GLY A 9 18.24 -10.50 8.99
CA GLY A 9 19.27 -11.20 9.74
C GLY A 9 20.56 -10.42 9.94
N GLY A 10 20.57 -9.12 9.57
CA GLY A 10 21.73 -8.23 9.66
C GLY A 10 22.61 -8.31 8.41
N ASP A 11 23.34 -9.39 8.17
CA ASP A 11 24.20 -9.54 7.00
C ASP A 11 23.47 -10.01 5.74
N ALA A 12 22.31 -10.62 5.91
CA ALA A 12 21.44 -11.09 4.85
C ALA A 12 19.98 -10.94 5.24
N THR A 13 19.12 -10.77 4.26
CA THR A 13 17.67 -10.70 4.43
C THR A 13 17.03 -11.89 3.72
N TRP A 14 15.98 -12.43 4.30
CA TRP A 14 15.21 -13.53 3.73
C TRP A 14 13.79 -13.08 3.46
N ILE A 15 13.22 -13.55 2.36
CA ILE A 15 11.80 -13.44 2.07
C ILE A 15 11.22 -14.84 2.15
N ASN A 16 10.44 -15.09 3.19
CA ASN A 16 9.79 -16.35 3.42
C ASN A 16 8.34 -16.30 2.94
N PHE A 17 7.94 -17.30 2.16
CA PHE A 17 6.59 -17.44 1.64
C PHE A 17 5.91 -18.65 2.25
N TYR A 18 4.77 -18.43 2.91
CA TYR A 18 4.04 -19.44 3.67
C TYR A 18 2.68 -19.72 3.06
N GLY A 19 2.28 -20.99 3.07
CA GLY A 19 0.93 -21.45 2.74
C GLY A 19 -0.10 -21.01 3.79
N SER A 20 -1.36 -21.18 3.45
CA SER A 20 -2.48 -20.87 4.35
C SER A 20 -2.53 -21.74 5.62
N ASP A 21 -1.83 -22.86 5.62
CA ASP A 21 -1.64 -23.77 6.73
C ASP A 21 -0.36 -23.48 7.55
N GLY A 22 0.38 -22.44 7.19
CA GLY A 22 1.65 -22.05 7.82
C GLY A 22 2.87 -22.83 7.32
N THR A 23 2.73 -23.69 6.31
CA THR A 23 3.84 -24.41 5.70
C THR A 23 4.75 -23.46 4.94
N LEU A 24 6.07 -23.51 5.15
CA LEU A 24 7.04 -22.76 4.35
C LEU A 24 7.07 -23.32 2.92
N ILE A 25 6.66 -22.53 1.94
CA ILE A 25 6.62 -22.89 0.52
C ILE A 25 7.94 -22.55 -0.16
N ALA A 26 8.47 -21.36 0.13
CA ALA A 26 9.73 -20.87 -0.43
C ALA A 26 10.46 -19.97 0.55
N GLU A 27 11.78 -20.00 0.47
CA GLU A 27 12.68 -19.10 1.17
C GLU A 27 13.67 -18.55 0.13
N ASN A 28 13.79 -17.23 0.06
CA ASN A 28 14.71 -16.55 -0.83
C ASN A 28 15.63 -15.62 -0.02
N GLN A 29 16.92 -15.92 -0.04
CA GLN A 29 17.93 -15.07 0.56
C GLN A 29 18.30 -13.94 -0.40
N THR A 30 18.29 -12.71 0.09
CA THR A 30 18.67 -11.53 -0.68
C THR A 30 19.93 -10.89 -0.10
N HIS A 31 20.72 -10.25 -0.94
CA HIS A 31 21.91 -9.52 -0.57
C HIS A 31 21.80 -8.05 -0.96
N LEU A 32 22.47 -7.15 -0.23
CA LEU A 32 22.45 -5.70 -0.50
C LEU A 32 22.92 -5.35 -1.91
N ALA A 33 23.80 -6.16 -2.48
CA ALA A 33 24.38 -5.93 -3.81
C ALA A 33 23.45 -6.36 -4.96
N ASP A 34 22.62 -7.40 -4.76
CA ASP A 34 21.75 -7.95 -5.80
C ASP A 34 20.71 -8.87 -5.16
N PRO A 35 19.41 -8.64 -5.33
CA PRO A 35 18.73 -7.52 -6.03
C PRO A 35 18.61 -6.23 -5.21
N GLY A 36 19.22 -6.14 -4.06
CA GLY A 36 19.11 -5.05 -3.11
C GLY A 36 18.37 -5.45 -1.83
N TYR A 37 18.11 -4.47 -0.96
CA TYR A 37 17.37 -4.66 0.29
C TYR A 37 15.85 -4.64 0.02
N PRO A 38 15.09 -5.67 0.43
CA PRO A 38 13.64 -5.69 0.25
C PRO A 38 12.97 -4.69 1.21
N LEU A 39 12.24 -3.74 0.65
CA LEU A 39 11.51 -2.71 1.41
C LEU A 39 10.09 -3.15 1.75
N ASP A 40 9.42 -3.86 0.84
CA ASP A 40 8.04 -4.28 1.02
C ASP A 40 7.73 -5.53 0.19
N VAL A 41 6.73 -6.29 0.62
CA VAL A 41 6.26 -7.51 -0.03
C VAL A 41 4.73 -7.58 -0.02
N ALA A 42 4.14 -7.96 -1.14
CA ALA A 42 2.70 -8.15 -1.27
C ALA A 42 2.39 -9.47 -1.99
N VAL A 43 1.30 -10.13 -1.58
CA VAL A 43 0.84 -11.41 -2.16
C VAL A 43 -0.51 -11.19 -2.82
N SER A 44 -0.70 -11.75 -4.01
CA SER A 44 -1.98 -11.73 -4.72
C SER A 44 -3.07 -12.47 -3.96
N ASP A 45 -4.34 -12.16 -4.22
CA ASP A 45 -5.49 -12.82 -3.58
C ASP A 45 -5.51 -14.33 -3.84
N SER A 46 -5.06 -14.78 -5.02
CA SER A 46 -4.92 -16.21 -5.35
C SER A 46 -3.80 -16.88 -4.57
N GLY A 47 -2.81 -16.11 -4.07
CA GLY A 47 -1.62 -16.62 -3.43
C GLY A 47 -0.53 -17.10 -4.38
N ASP A 48 -0.75 -17.04 -5.69
CA ASP A 48 0.20 -17.58 -6.68
C ASP A 48 1.33 -16.60 -7.02
N ILE A 49 1.11 -15.30 -6.83
CA ILE A 49 2.07 -14.26 -7.18
C ILE A 49 2.48 -13.48 -5.94
N MET A 50 3.78 -13.37 -5.73
CA MET A 50 4.39 -12.47 -4.75
C MET A 50 5.08 -11.32 -5.49
N MET A 51 4.81 -10.10 -5.08
CA MET A 51 5.48 -8.89 -5.53
C MET A 51 6.45 -8.45 -4.45
N VAL A 52 7.65 -8.05 -4.81
CA VAL A 52 8.67 -7.54 -3.87
C VAL A 52 9.27 -6.27 -4.43
N ALA A 53 9.37 -5.24 -3.60
CA ALA A 53 10.13 -4.03 -3.89
C ALA A 53 11.48 -4.08 -3.21
N TYR A 54 12.55 -3.95 -4.00
CA TYR A 54 13.93 -3.88 -3.52
C TYR A 54 14.50 -2.49 -3.71
N GLN A 55 15.43 -2.11 -2.86
CA GLN A 55 16.21 -0.90 -3.00
C GLN A 55 17.70 -1.22 -2.99
N PHE A 56 18.39 -0.70 -3.98
CA PHE A 56 19.84 -0.71 -4.08
C PHE A 56 20.39 0.71 -4.01
N VAL A 57 21.45 0.93 -3.24
CA VAL A 57 22.10 2.23 -3.08
C VAL A 57 23.61 2.04 -3.36
N ASP A 58 24.12 2.75 -4.35
CA ASP A 58 25.55 2.81 -4.66
C ASP A 58 26.03 4.27 -4.62
N GLY A 59 26.76 4.62 -3.57
CA GLY A 59 27.17 6.00 -3.31
C GLY A 59 25.98 6.94 -3.14
N SER A 60 25.74 7.82 -4.12
CA SER A 60 24.59 8.74 -4.15
C SER A 60 23.46 8.29 -5.07
N GLU A 61 23.64 7.18 -5.78
CA GLU A 61 22.65 6.66 -6.72
C GLU A 61 21.72 5.66 -6.00
N THR A 62 20.42 5.83 -6.22
CA THR A 62 19.38 4.98 -5.69
C THR A 62 18.65 4.31 -6.84
N THR A 63 18.49 3.01 -6.77
CA THR A 63 17.71 2.24 -7.74
C THR A 63 16.72 1.37 -7.01
N SER A 64 15.47 1.37 -7.43
CA SER A 64 14.46 0.42 -6.97
C SER A 64 14.21 -0.65 -8.02
N TYR A 65 14.02 -1.88 -7.56
CA TYR A 65 13.66 -3.01 -8.40
C TYR A 65 12.38 -3.63 -7.88
N VAL A 66 11.41 -3.84 -8.75
CA VAL A 66 10.15 -4.54 -8.43
C VAL A 66 10.14 -5.87 -9.16
N ALA A 67 10.15 -6.97 -8.40
CA ALA A 67 10.11 -8.33 -8.92
C ALA A 67 8.76 -8.99 -8.65
N PHE A 68 8.32 -9.81 -9.59
CA PHE A 68 7.15 -10.66 -9.46
C PHE A 68 7.56 -12.13 -9.52
N TYR A 69 7.29 -12.84 -8.45
CA TYR A 69 7.54 -14.28 -8.30
C TYR A 69 6.25 -15.05 -8.48
N ASN A 70 6.26 -16.06 -9.35
CA ASN A 70 5.09 -16.93 -9.58
C ASN A 70 5.34 -18.31 -8.97
N PHE A 71 4.53 -18.69 -7.99
CA PHE A 71 4.60 -19.99 -7.31
C PHE A 71 3.68 -21.05 -7.94
N GLY A 72 2.87 -20.67 -8.95
CA GLY A 72 2.12 -21.58 -9.78
C GLY A 72 2.95 -22.19 -10.91
N ASP A 73 2.25 -22.85 -11.85
CA ASP A 73 2.87 -23.61 -12.94
C ASP A 73 3.78 -22.79 -13.84
N VAL A 74 3.42 -21.52 -14.10
CA VAL A 74 4.20 -20.61 -14.98
C VAL A 74 5.58 -20.34 -14.41
N GLY A 75 5.68 -20.10 -13.10
CA GLY A 75 6.97 -19.81 -12.46
C GLY A 75 7.87 -21.04 -12.24
N GLN A 76 7.35 -22.26 -12.40
CA GLN A 76 8.17 -23.48 -12.24
C GLN A 76 9.23 -23.63 -13.32
N SER A 77 9.04 -23.02 -14.49
CA SER A 77 9.99 -23.05 -15.62
C SER A 77 10.95 -21.86 -15.64
N GLU A 78 10.81 -20.91 -14.71
CA GLU A 78 11.64 -19.72 -14.63
C GLU A 78 12.70 -19.82 -13.52
N ASP A 79 13.88 -19.25 -13.78
CA ASP A 79 14.92 -19.14 -12.78
C ASP A 79 14.42 -18.31 -11.58
N ASP A 80 14.61 -18.83 -10.37
CA ASP A 80 14.16 -18.22 -9.12
C ASP A 80 12.66 -17.85 -9.08
N ARG A 81 11.83 -18.42 -9.98
CA ARG A 81 10.41 -18.13 -10.15
C ARG A 81 10.08 -16.68 -10.54
N ILE A 82 11.03 -15.88 -10.98
CA ILE A 82 10.83 -14.51 -11.41
C ILE A 82 10.20 -14.50 -12.80
N VAL A 83 8.95 -14.07 -12.90
CA VAL A 83 8.21 -14.00 -14.17
C VAL A 83 8.23 -12.60 -14.79
N SER A 84 8.50 -11.57 -14.01
CA SER A 84 8.74 -10.20 -14.51
C SER A 84 9.47 -9.37 -13.47
N GLY A 85 10.22 -8.35 -13.95
CA GLY A 85 10.95 -7.43 -13.10
C GLY A 85 11.12 -6.07 -13.78
N TYR A 86 11.15 -4.99 -12.96
CA TYR A 86 11.19 -3.61 -13.43
C TYR A 86 12.16 -2.81 -12.57
N THR A 87 13.08 -2.10 -13.22
CA THR A 87 14.09 -1.26 -12.58
C THR A 87 13.73 0.22 -12.73
N TYR A 88 13.88 0.99 -11.64
CA TYR A 88 13.58 2.41 -11.57
C TYR A 88 14.76 3.18 -10.97
N ASP A 89 15.50 3.89 -11.81
CA ASP A 89 16.66 4.68 -11.41
C ASP A 89 16.23 6.01 -10.77
N GLY A 90 16.86 6.37 -9.66
CA GLY A 90 16.59 7.61 -8.95
C GLY A 90 15.22 7.65 -8.24
N VAL A 91 14.61 6.50 -7.99
CA VAL A 91 13.27 6.37 -7.40
C VAL A 91 13.31 5.47 -6.18
N VAL A 92 12.60 5.83 -5.13
CA VAL A 92 12.34 4.99 -3.96
C VAL A 92 10.91 4.44 -4.02
N ILE A 93 10.76 3.13 -3.82
CA ILE A 93 9.47 2.43 -3.77
C ILE A 93 9.26 1.84 -2.37
N PRO A 94 8.72 2.63 -1.42
CA PRO A 94 8.58 2.19 -0.03
C PRO A 94 7.38 1.28 0.22
N GLN A 95 6.44 1.18 -0.72
CA GLN A 95 5.20 0.43 -0.53
C GLN A 95 4.71 -0.16 -1.84
N ILE A 96 4.25 -1.40 -1.77
CA ILE A 96 3.60 -2.11 -2.87
C ILE A 96 2.30 -2.75 -2.39
N MET A 97 1.36 -3.00 -3.31
CA MET A 97 0.07 -3.56 -2.96
C MET A 97 -0.58 -4.30 -4.13
N TYR A 98 -1.42 -5.28 -3.81
CA TYR A 98 -2.44 -5.77 -4.72
C TYR A 98 -3.73 -4.97 -4.53
N LEU A 99 -4.45 -4.70 -5.63
CA LEU A 99 -5.66 -3.88 -5.67
C LEU A 99 -6.89 -4.74 -5.93
N ASP A 100 -6.85 -5.55 -6.94
CA ASP A 100 -7.83 -6.58 -7.27
C ASP A 100 -7.11 -7.81 -7.84
N GLY A 101 -7.80 -8.87 -8.12
CA GLY A 101 -7.23 -10.18 -8.46
C GLY A 101 -6.16 -10.21 -9.55
N ASN A 102 -5.94 -9.16 -10.33
CA ASN A 102 -4.93 -9.10 -11.37
C ASN A 102 -4.26 -7.73 -11.55
N ARG A 103 -4.46 -6.80 -10.62
CA ARG A 103 -3.80 -5.49 -10.60
C ARG A 103 -2.99 -5.32 -9.33
N SER A 104 -1.86 -4.65 -9.47
CA SER A 104 -1.02 -4.24 -8.36
C SER A 104 -0.44 -2.86 -8.61
N ALA A 105 0.06 -2.25 -7.55
CA ALA A 105 0.68 -0.93 -7.62
C ALA A 105 1.95 -0.88 -6.77
N ALA A 106 2.90 -0.05 -7.21
CA ALA A 106 4.05 0.38 -6.45
C ALA A 106 3.95 1.89 -6.20
N ILE A 107 3.90 2.28 -4.93
CA ILE A 107 3.98 3.68 -4.51
C ILE A 107 5.43 4.11 -4.60
N ARG A 108 5.66 5.21 -5.28
CA ARG A 108 6.96 5.83 -5.53
C ARG A 108 7.04 7.15 -4.78
N ASP A 109 8.21 7.62 -4.51
CA ASP A 109 8.43 8.98 -3.97
C ASP A 109 7.95 10.09 -4.92
N ASP A 110 7.89 9.80 -6.25
CA ASP A 110 7.40 10.71 -7.30
C ASP A 110 6.00 10.33 -7.87
N GLY A 111 5.24 9.44 -7.21
CA GLY A 111 3.92 9.01 -7.68
C GLY A 111 3.59 7.56 -7.43
N PHE A 112 3.11 6.84 -8.45
CA PHE A 112 2.90 5.38 -8.38
C PHE A 112 2.91 4.75 -9.78
N THR A 113 3.28 3.47 -9.82
CA THR A 113 3.26 2.64 -11.03
C THR A 113 2.22 1.54 -10.88
N LEU A 114 1.46 1.28 -11.95
CA LEU A 114 0.45 0.24 -12.03
C LEU A 114 0.92 -0.94 -12.86
N TYR A 115 0.61 -2.13 -12.38
CA TYR A 115 0.86 -3.39 -13.08
C TYR A 115 -0.45 -4.15 -13.26
N LYS A 116 -0.50 -5.01 -14.27
CA LYS A 116 -1.65 -5.87 -14.58
C LYS A 116 -1.19 -7.22 -15.11
N GLY A 117 -1.77 -8.27 -14.58
CA GLY A 117 -1.55 -9.66 -15.02
C GLY A 117 -1.69 -10.64 -13.87
N SER A 118 -2.36 -11.77 -14.13
CA SER A 118 -2.58 -12.82 -13.12
C SER A 118 -1.46 -13.86 -13.07
N GLN A 119 -0.61 -13.95 -14.10
CA GLN A 119 0.50 -14.91 -14.16
C GLN A 119 1.84 -14.24 -14.42
N ILE A 120 1.87 -13.25 -15.30
CA ILE A 120 3.03 -12.47 -15.69
C ILE A 120 2.61 -10.99 -15.63
N PRO A 121 2.70 -10.33 -14.48
CA PRO A 121 2.32 -8.92 -14.33
C PRO A 121 3.18 -8.02 -15.22
N LYS A 122 2.53 -7.09 -15.93
CA LYS A 122 3.19 -6.11 -16.80
C LYS A 122 2.88 -4.71 -16.33
N GLU A 123 3.89 -3.83 -16.39
CA GLU A 123 3.69 -2.40 -16.21
C GLU A 123 2.71 -1.88 -17.26
N VAL A 124 1.70 -1.13 -16.81
CA VAL A 124 0.66 -0.59 -17.69
C VAL A 124 0.62 0.93 -17.66
N GLU A 125 0.96 1.56 -16.54
CA GLU A 125 0.96 3.01 -16.42
C GLU A 125 1.79 3.48 -15.24
N THR A 126 2.43 4.65 -15.37
CA THR A 126 3.08 5.38 -14.27
C THR A 126 2.49 6.78 -14.16
N ILE A 127 1.93 7.08 -13.01
CA ILE A 127 1.39 8.38 -12.65
C ILE A 127 2.43 9.13 -11.83
N LYS A 128 2.96 10.24 -12.39
CA LYS A 128 3.89 11.12 -11.69
C LYS A 128 3.19 12.30 -11.07
N VAL A 129 3.69 12.73 -9.91
CA VAL A 129 3.25 13.93 -9.20
C VAL A 129 4.43 14.85 -8.95
N ASP A 130 4.16 16.15 -8.92
CA ASP A 130 5.15 17.22 -8.74
C ASP A 130 5.25 17.71 -7.28
N LYS A 131 4.63 16.98 -6.35
CA LYS A 131 4.53 17.34 -4.94
C LYS A 131 5.02 16.21 -4.06
N GLU A 132 5.62 16.56 -2.93
CA GLU A 132 6.01 15.62 -1.89
C GLU A 132 4.77 14.87 -1.36
N ILE A 133 4.81 13.54 -1.43
CA ILE A 133 3.79 12.66 -0.89
C ILE A 133 4.06 12.50 0.62
N VAL A 134 3.09 12.89 1.46
CA VAL A 134 3.22 12.80 2.92
C VAL A 134 2.43 11.65 3.53
N SER A 135 1.46 11.12 2.82
CA SER A 135 0.70 9.93 3.23
C SER A 135 0.06 9.27 2.01
N THR A 136 -0.18 7.98 2.14
CA THR A 136 -0.87 7.16 1.15
C THR A 136 -2.02 6.41 1.80
N PHE A 137 -3.04 6.07 1.03
CA PHE A 137 -4.11 5.17 1.44
C PHE A 137 -4.63 4.40 0.23
N TYR A 138 -5.04 3.17 0.44
CA TYR A 138 -5.55 2.33 -0.65
C TYR A 138 -6.53 1.27 -0.15
N ASP A 139 -7.38 0.82 -1.04
CA ASP A 139 -8.14 -0.43 -0.98
C ASP A 139 -8.31 -0.97 -2.42
N ASP A 140 -9.09 -2.00 -2.60
CA ASP A 140 -9.31 -2.66 -3.89
C ASP A 140 -9.81 -1.72 -5.01
N ASN A 141 -10.28 -0.51 -4.66
CA ASN A 141 -10.96 0.41 -5.57
C ASN A 141 -10.30 1.77 -5.71
N ILE A 142 -9.33 2.09 -4.87
CA ILE A 142 -8.75 3.43 -4.80
C ILE A 142 -7.29 3.40 -4.37
N ILE A 143 -6.49 4.26 -5.00
CA ILE A 143 -5.16 4.65 -4.54
C ILE A 143 -5.23 6.13 -4.20
N GLY A 144 -4.83 6.50 -2.99
CA GLY A 144 -4.84 7.88 -2.52
C GLY A 144 -3.46 8.39 -2.19
N LEU A 145 -3.18 9.62 -2.61
CA LEU A 145 -1.97 10.36 -2.28
C LEU A 145 -2.35 11.63 -1.53
N VAL A 146 -1.63 11.95 -0.47
CA VAL A 146 -1.81 13.18 0.30
C VAL A 146 -0.56 14.03 0.20
N PHE A 147 -0.75 15.31 0.01
CA PHE A 147 0.29 16.32 -0.15
C PHE A 147 0.10 17.44 0.86
N LYS A 148 1.20 18.03 1.35
CA LYS A 148 1.14 19.34 1.99
C LYS A 148 0.94 20.43 0.93
N ASN A 149 0.23 21.49 1.30
CA ASN A 149 0.11 22.70 0.51
C ASN A 149 0.37 23.94 1.40
N GLY A 150 0.57 25.10 0.81
CA GLY A 150 0.87 26.33 1.56
C GLY A 150 -0.34 27.05 2.17
N ASP A 151 -1.53 26.47 2.07
CA ASP A 151 -2.77 27.02 2.58
C ASP A 151 -2.88 26.77 4.10
N LYS A 152 -2.96 27.82 4.91
CA LYS A 152 -3.04 27.68 6.38
C LYS A 152 -4.40 27.14 6.85
N ASP A 153 -5.47 27.41 6.12
CA ASP A 153 -6.81 26.95 6.46
C ASP A 153 -7.07 25.52 6.00
N LYS A 154 -6.38 25.09 4.94
CA LYS A 154 -6.46 23.72 4.38
C LYS A 154 -5.07 23.23 4.02
N PRO A 155 -4.26 22.82 5.02
CA PRO A 155 -2.84 22.50 4.82
C PRO A 155 -2.58 21.23 4.01
N TYR A 156 -3.59 20.43 3.76
CA TYR A 156 -3.47 19.16 3.04
C TYR A 156 -4.32 19.16 1.77
N THR A 157 -3.81 18.48 0.76
CA THR A 157 -4.55 18.10 -0.45
C THR A 157 -4.46 16.59 -0.61
N MET A 158 -5.60 15.92 -0.79
CA MET A 158 -5.62 14.52 -1.19
C MET A 158 -6.09 14.38 -2.63
N ARG A 159 -5.49 13.44 -3.35
CA ARG A 159 -5.95 12.95 -4.65
C ARG A 159 -6.31 11.48 -4.53
N GLY A 160 -7.47 11.10 -5.01
CA GLY A 160 -7.90 9.71 -5.13
C GLY A 160 -7.92 9.28 -6.59
N TYR A 161 -7.28 8.16 -6.89
CA TYR A 161 -7.18 7.57 -8.21
C TYR A 161 -7.92 6.23 -8.23
N SER A 162 -8.52 5.88 -9.36
CA SER A 162 -8.98 4.51 -9.59
C SER A 162 -7.81 3.57 -9.82
N THR A 163 -8.08 2.28 -9.78
CA THR A 163 -7.08 1.22 -10.01
C THR A 163 -6.57 1.14 -11.45
N ASP A 164 -7.12 1.94 -12.37
CA ASP A 164 -6.63 2.17 -13.72
C ASP A 164 -5.82 3.47 -13.88
N GLY A 165 -5.54 4.19 -12.77
CA GLY A 165 -4.75 5.42 -12.76
C GLY A 165 -5.54 6.71 -12.98
N SER A 166 -6.84 6.64 -13.31
CA SER A 166 -7.65 7.83 -13.55
C SER A 166 -7.92 8.60 -12.25
N LEU A 167 -7.70 9.92 -12.26
CA LEU A 167 -8.01 10.79 -11.12
C LEU A 167 -9.52 10.85 -10.89
N LYS A 168 -9.98 10.38 -9.73
CA LYS A 168 -11.39 10.42 -9.31
C LYS A 168 -11.79 11.72 -8.64
N PHE A 169 -10.90 12.25 -7.80
CA PHE A 169 -11.13 13.52 -7.10
C PHE A 169 -9.82 14.13 -6.60
N GLU A 170 -9.86 15.44 -6.40
CA GLU A 170 -8.88 16.19 -5.62
C GLU A 170 -9.64 17.00 -4.56
N LYS A 171 -9.17 16.96 -3.30
CA LYS A 171 -9.79 17.66 -2.19
C LYS A 171 -8.76 18.28 -1.26
N LYS A 172 -8.93 19.56 -0.96
CA LYS A 172 -8.21 20.21 0.13
C LYS A 172 -8.94 20.00 1.45
N PHE A 173 -8.21 19.74 2.53
CA PHE A 173 -8.77 19.50 3.84
C PHE A 173 -7.86 20.01 4.96
N ASN A 174 -8.42 20.16 6.16
CA ASN A 174 -7.73 20.67 7.35
C ASN A 174 -7.85 19.75 8.56
N ILE A 175 -8.37 18.54 8.39
CA ILE A 175 -8.53 17.58 9.48
C ILE A 175 -7.14 17.17 9.95
N PRO A 176 -6.77 17.43 11.21
CA PRO A 176 -5.52 16.95 11.76
C PRO A 176 -5.62 15.43 11.91
N TYR A 177 -4.80 14.70 11.16
CA TYR A 177 -4.77 13.25 11.20
C TYR A 177 -3.36 12.75 11.54
N THR A 178 -3.26 11.62 12.20
CA THR A 178 -2.06 10.81 12.34
C THR A 178 -2.11 9.59 11.42
N THR A 179 -3.33 9.13 11.13
CA THR A 179 -3.57 7.98 10.28
C THR A 179 -4.65 8.29 9.24
N ILE A 180 -4.38 7.88 8.01
CA ILE A 180 -5.33 7.85 6.90
C ILE A 180 -5.31 6.47 6.27
N LYS A 181 -6.48 5.88 6.01
CA LYS A 181 -6.59 4.60 5.31
C LYS A 181 -7.90 4.50 4.53
N ALA A 182 -7.91 3.68 3.49
CA ALA A 182 -9.13 3.30 2.81
C ALA A 182 -9.66 1.99 3.39
N SER A 183 -10.98 1.86 3.49
CA SER A 183 -11.63 0.65 3.96
C SER A 183 -13.06 0.56 3.45
N GLY A 184 -13.35 -0.45 2.65
CA GLY A 184 -14.68 -0.76 2.14
C GLY A 184 -15.34 0.42 1.43
N GLY A 185 -14.61 1.12 0.55
CA GLY A 185 -15.07 2.27 -0.22
C GLY A 185 -15.21 3.57 0.59
N ASN A 186 -14.66 3.65 1.79
CA ASN A 186 -14.55 4.90 2.56
C ASN A 186 -13.07 5.23 2.83
N ILE A 187 -12.80 6.51 3.01
CA ILE A 187 -11.52 7.04 3.47
C ILE A 187 -11.70 7.42 4.93
N LEU A 188 -10.91 6.82 5.79
CA LEU A 188 -10.93 7.02 7.23
C LEU A 188 -9.71 7.84 7.63
N LEU A 189 -9.95 8.99 8.26
CA LEU A 189 -8.91 9.83 8.85
C LEU A 189 -9.14 9.90 10.34
N TYR A 190 -8.09 9.72 11.12
CA TYR A 190 -8.18 9.88 12.57
C TYR A 190 -6.86 10.29 13.21
N ASN A 191 -6.96 10.83 14.40
CA ASN A 191 -5.87 11.03 15.34
C ASN A 191 -6.26 10.43 16.70
N SER A 192 -5.59 10.85 17.78
CA SER A 192 -5.86 10.31 19.12
C SER A 192 -7.29 10.53 19.63
N SER A 193 -8.04 11.53 19.12
CA SER A 193 -9.37 11.90 19.67
C SER A 193 -10.40 12.32 18.62
N GLN A 194 -10.01 12.39 17.35
CA GLN A 194 -10.89 12.84 16.27
C GLN A 194 -10.96 11.80 15.16
N ILE A 195 -12.12 11.65 14.58
CA ILE A 195 -12.36 10.81 13.40
C ILE A 195 -13.04 11.61 12.30
N SER A 196 -12.74 11.28 11.06
CA SER A 196 -13.50 11.70 9.89
C SER A 196 -13.65 10.54 8.91
N VAL A 197 -14.82 10.46 8.31
CA VAL A 197 -15.16 9.47 7.28
C VAL A 197 -15.54 10.19 6.02
N MET A 198 -14.86 9.88 4.92
CA MET A 198 -15.20 10.33 3.59
C MET A 198 -15.58 9.14 2.72
N ASN A 199 -16.40 9.36 1.71
CA ASN A 199 -16.64 8.34 0.68
C ASN A 199 -15.48 8.28 -0.34
N SER A 200 -15.54 7.33 -1.27
CA SER A 200 -14.55 7.15 -2.35
C SER A 200 -14.47 8.31 -3.37
N ARG A 201 -15.28 9.34 -3.20
CA ARG A 201 -15.23 10.61 -3.97
C ARG A 201 -14.70 11.78 -3.15
N GLY A 202 -14.17 11.52 -1.95
CA GLY A 202 -13.66 12.56 -1.05
C GLY A 202 -14.76 13.42 -0.40
N VAL A 203 -16.03 13.01 -0.45
CA VAL A 203 -17.13 13.73 0.23
C VAL A 203 -17.19 13.28 1.68
N GLU A 204 -17.06 14.22 2.62
CA GLU A 204 -17.17 13.95 4.04
C GLU A 204 -18.59 13.50 4.39
N LYS A 205 -18.68 12.37 5.07
CA LYS A 205 -19.91 11.79 5.60
C LYS A 205 -20.09 12.06 7.08
N TYR A 206 -18.97 12.12 7.80
CA TYR A 206 -18.96 12.32 9.24
C TYR A 206 -17.63 12.89 9.69
N SER A 207 -17.66 13.75 10.69
CA SER A 207 -16.51 14.20 11.45
C SER A 207 -16.93 14.43 12.90
N GLY A 208 -16.10 14.00 13.86
CA GLY A 208 -16.43 14.12 15.27
C GLY A 208 -15.26 13.82 16.20
N THR A 209 -15.48 14.09 17.47
CA THR A 209 -14.56 13.77 18.57
C THR A 209 -15.03 12.54 19.30
N VAL A 210 -14.10 11.81 19.90
CA VAL A 210 -14.32 10.59 20.67
C VAL A 210 -13.75 10.77 22.06
N ASP A 211 -14.45 10.26 23.07
CA ASP A 211 -13.98 10.18 24.44
C ASP A 211 -13.06 8.97 24.58
N GLY A 212 -11.77 9.20 24.82
CA GLY A 212 -10.72 8.19 24.88
C GLY A 212 -9.66 8.36 23.79
N THR A 213 -8.58 7.61 23.90
CA THR A 213 -7.49 7.63 22.93
C THR A 213 -7.71 6.57 21.86
N ILE A 214 -7.82 7.01 20.60
CA ILE A 214 -8.04 6.12 19.45
C ILE A 214 -6.72 5.45 19.08
N SER A 215 -6.70 4.12 19.14
CA SER A 215 -5.60 3.28 18.64
C SER A 215 -5.85 2.82 17.20
N ASP A 216 -7.11 2.48 16.87
CA ASP A 216 -7.49 2.12 15.50
C ASP A 216 -8.96 2.44 15.20
N PHE A 217 -9.27 2.60 13.91
CA PHE A 217 -10.60 2.90 13.41
C PHE A 217 -10.87 2.09 12.14
N ILE A 218 -11.82 1.16 12.19
CA ILE A 218 -12.03 0.13 11.16
C ILE A 218 -13.48 0.12 10.72
N LYS A 219 -13.73 0.04 9.41
CA LYS A 219 -15.06 -0.23 8.87
C LYS A 219 -15.39 -1.73 8.94
N THR A 220 -16.50 -2.10 9.56
CA THR A 220 -16.91 -3.49 9.73
C THR A 220 -18.18 -3.88 8.98
N GLY A 221 -18.85 -2.91 8.36
CA GLY A 221 -20.08 -3.18 7.60
C GLY A 221 -20.72 -1.91 7.04
N TRP A 222 -21.96 -2.03 6.57
CA TRP A 222 -22.73 -0.88 6.07
C TRP A 222 -22.90 0.16 7.19
N ASN A 223 -22.28 1.34 7.00
CA ASN A 223 -22.26 2.45 7.97
C ASN A 223 -21.86 2.04 9.41
N ARG A 224 -21.15 0.92 9.56
CA ARG A 224 -20.76 0.35 10.84
C ARG A 224 -19.25 0.36 10.97
N TYR A 225 -18.75 0.91 12.09
CA TYR A 225 -17.32 1.10 12.34
C TYR A 225 -16.97 0.63 13.74
N LEU A 226 -15.77 0.12 13.89
CA LEU A 226 -15.16 -0.27 15.13
C LEU A 226 -14.11 0.77 15.51
N LEU A 227 -14.20 1.32 16.69
CA LEU A 227 -13.19 2.14 17.33
C LEU A 227 -12.47 1.30 18.35
N VAL A 228 -11.16 1.18 18.21
CA VAL A 228 -10.28 0.59 19.21
C VAL A 228 -9.70 1.73 20.05
N LEU A 229 -10.03 1.74 21.32
CA LEU A 229 -9.62 2.76 22.28
C LEU A 229 -8.64 2.17 23.31
N ASP A 230 -7.94 3.02 24.03
CA ASP A 230 -7.05 2.63 25.13
C ASP A 230 -7.78 1.90 26.27
N ASN A 231 -9.08 2.16 26.44
CA ASN A 231 -9.94 1.62 27.49
C ASN A 231 -10.96 0.58 27.01
N GLY A 232 -10.96 0.24 25.74
CA GLY A 232 -11.92 -0.73 25.21
C GLY A 232 -12.17 -0.61 23.71
N VAL A 233 -13.31 -1.12 23.29
CA VAL A 233 -13.73 -1.16 21.88
C VAL A 233 -15.18 -0.68 21.78
N ASP A 234 -15.41 0.32 20.94
CA ASP A 234 -16.75 0.86 20.65
C ASP A 234 -17.19 0.55 19.22
N VAL A 235 -18.48 0.32 19.06
CA VAL A 235 -19.11 0.15 17.75
C VAL A 235 -19.98 1.37 17.47
N ILE A 236 -19.62 2.13 16.45
CA ILE A 236 -20.41 3.28 16.01
C ILE A 236 -21.15 2.96 14.71
N LYS A 237 -22.35 3.51 14.58
CA LYS A 237 -23.16 3.45 13.37
C LYS A 237 -23.42 4.86 12.89
N LEU A 238 -22.94 5.18 11.69
CA LEU A 238 -23.20 6.45 11.05
C LEU A 238 -24.55 6.37 10.32
N SER A 239 -25.40 7.34 10.57
CA SER A 239 -26.73 7.45 9.95
C SER A 239 -26.66 8.14 8.58
#